data_b66eafa587c7bf3e071e3ac961dff947
#
_entry.id   b66eafa587c7bf3e071e3ac961dff947
#
_cell.length_a   1.000
_cell.length_b   1.000
_cell.length_c   1.000
_cell.angle_alpha   90.00
_cell.angle_beta   90.00
_cell.angle_gamma   90.00
#
_symmetry.space_group_name_H-M   'P 1'
#
loop_
_entity.id
_entity.type
_entity.pdbx_description
1 polymer ?
#
loop_
_entity_poly.entity_id
_entity_poly.type
_entity_poly.pdbx_seq_one_letter_code
_entity_poly.pdbx_strand_id
1 'polypeptide(L)'
;MISLLLLSLSAANAGSSQLWGEQGELWDPIGRLPDFSYAGYGQGETSVPSVPIVANVTKFGAVGDGLTDDTAAFQQAIDETSHGTLLIPQGTYRIEGQLQISKSQIMLRGEGADKSVLFFPNSLEDLFGPADQWSWNGGLIHIEPPESSSEITTISADAQRGDISVLAQEPDLLVGADMVMLHLTDDSDGSLGRHLYAEQAEGGDCTWQNPLTLTIPLRIESVRGDAVHFTQPLRHDIRASWNPVLLSYPSIDHIGIESLRIRFPDTPYAGHLNEPGYNAIFMTGGVVNSWVKEVTIENSDNGVLTDQHSKWITVDGLQLEGREGHHGLNIAHTADSMFVNLHFKNNWRHAMTVDHRSNGNVFKRVTSEGIVLEMDHHRDSPFENLFTDMDAETNLINGGSSCAGYPGGARNTFWGHQEPLVPPYWKHIQTNLIGPTTVAESLTEREEWIEPIEGLLPRDLHRAQLALRLGLEWEDTASPTDSGADTSTDTDSGSHDKESSASGCGCATRPHTQHTVLAWILALYLCTRRREIQRPARI
;
A
#
# COMPACT_ATOMS: atom_id res chain seq x y z
N MET A 1 -51.18 -26.16 23.69
CA MET A 1 -49.96 -26.78 23.18
C MET A 1 -49.20 -25.68 22.45
N ILE A 2 -48.24 -25.09 23.14
CA ILE A 2 -47.37 -24.06 22.58
C ILE A 2 -46.08 -24.80 22.17
N SER A 3 -45.88 -24.94 20.84
CA SER A 3 -44.63 -25.49 20.29
C SER A 3 -43.53 -24.44 20.44
N LEU A 4 -42.56 -24.68 21.31
CA LEU A 4 -41.31 -23.97 21.33
C LEU A 4 -40.48 -24.40 20.12
N LEU A 5 -40.32 -23.53 19.15
CA LEU A 5 -39.28 -23.64 18.15
C LEU A 5 -37.93 -23.31 18.82
N LEU A 6 -37.16 -24.34 19.13
CA LEU A 6 -35.75 -24.22 19.46
C LEU A 6 -34.99 -23.87 18.17
N LEU A 7 -34.66 -22.59 17.96
CA LEU A 7 -33.58 -22.23 17.06
C LEU A 7 -32.30 -22.82 17.65
N SER A 8 -31.76 -23.85 17.02
CA SER A 8 -30.38 -24.27 17.23
C SER A 8 -29.48 -23.17 16.67
N LEU A 9 -29.01 -22.26 17.53
CA LEU A 9 -27.77 -21.54 17.23
C LEU A 9 -26.68 -22.62 17.09
N SER A 10 -26.22 -22.91 15.88
CA SER A 10 -24.96 -23.57 15.69
C SER A 10 -23.91 -22.67 16.36
N ALA A 11 -23.22 -23.20 17.38
CA ALA A 11 -22.03 -22.57 17.91
C ALA A 11 -21.08 -22.39 16.72
N ALA A 12 -20.89 -21.16 16.27
CA ALA A 12 -19.82 -20.83 15.34
C ALA A 12 -18.53 -21.27 16.04
N ASN A 13 -17.73 -22.08 15.36
CA ASN A 13 -16.40 -22.40 15.87
C ASN A 13 -15.69 -21.08 16.13
N ALA A 14 -15.28 -20.86 17.38
CA ALA A 14 -14.55 -19.67 17.75
C ALA A 14 -13.29 -19.60 16.84
N GLY A 15 -13.17 -18.52 16.06
CA GLY A 15 -11.97 -18.22 15.29
C GLY A 15 -12.03 -18.34 13.76
N SER A 16 -13.11 -18.84 13.12
CA SER A 16 -13.18 -18.93 11.66
C SER A 16 -14.27 -18.06 11.04
N SER A 17 -13.97 -17.39 9.92
CA SER A 17 -14.92 -16.58 9.15
C SER A 17 -15.73 -17.44 8.20
N GLN A 18 -17.00 -17.09 7.97
CA GLN A 18 -17.84 -17.73 6.95
C GLN A 18 -17.36 -17.46 5.51
N LEU A 19 -16.53 -16.41 5.31
CA LEU A 19 -15.92 -16.13 4.02
C LEU A 19 -14.64 -16.94 3.77
N TRP A 20 -14.10 -17.58 4.82
CA TRP A 20 -12.83 -18.31 4.73
C TRP A 20 -12.96 -19.79 5.10
N GLY A 21 -13.63 -20.11 6.19
CA GLY A 21 -13.61 -21.44 6.79
C GLY A 21 -12.44 -21.64 7.75
N GLU A 22 -12.11 -22.90 8.07
CA GLU A 22 -10.99 -23.22 8.95
C GLU A 22 -9.65 -23.26 8.19
N GLN A 23 -9.66 -23.69 6.93
CA GLN A 23 -8.47 -23.88 6.10
C GLN A 23 -8.61 -23.25 4.69
N GLY A 24 -9.57 -22.33 4.50
CA GLY A 24 -9.88 -21.72 3.22
C GLY A 24 -10.89 -22.48 2.38
N GLU A 25 -11.54 -23.53 2.94
CA GLU A 25 -12.50 -24.37 2.23
C GLU A 25 -13.81 -23.66 1.84
N LEU A 26 -14.10 -22.52 2.43
CA LEU A 26 -15.25 -21.68 2.07
C LEU A 26 -14.86 -20.50 1.17
N TRP A 27 -13.56 -20.27 0.97
CA TRP A 27 -13.11 -19.14 0.18
C TRP A 27 -13.33 -19.36 -1.31
N ASP A 28 -14.03 -18.39 -1.89
CA ASP A 28 -14.20 -18.28 -3.34
C ASP A 28 -13.43 -17.01 -3.80
N PRO A 29 -12.34 -17.13 -4.57
CA PRO A 29 -11.52 -16.00 -4.99
C PRO A 29 -12.25 -14.97 -5.86
N ILE A 30 -13.36 -15.34 -6.51
CA ILE A 30 -14.23 -14.43 -7.25
C ILE A 30 -15.49 -14.02 -6.44
N GLY A 31 -15.60 -14.53 -5.22
CA GLY A 31 -16.71 -14.25 -4.31
C GLY A 31 -16.59 -12.92 -3.58
N ARG A 32 -17.16 -12.88 -2.39
CA ARG A 32 -17.22 -11.69 -1.53
C ARG A 32 -15.83 -11.30 -1.00
N LEU A 33 -15.01 -12.28 -0.60
CA LEU A 33 -13.64 -12.08 -0.11
C LEU A 33 -12.65 -12.18 -1.28
N PRO A 34 -12.06 -11.05 -1.71
CA PRO A 34 -11.16 -11.04 -2.86
C PRO A 34 -9.89 -11.87 -2.66
N ASP A 35 -9.24 -12.17 -3.77
CA ASP A 35 -7.92 -12.78 -3.79
C ASP A 35 -6.83 -11.71 -3.67
N PHE A 36 -6.13 -11.69 -2.55
CA PHE A 36 -5.02 -10.80 -2.28
C PHE A 36 -3.65 -11.46 -2.48
N SER A 37 -3.62 -12.73 -2.87
CA SER A 37 -2.40 -13.55 -2.92
C SER A 37 -1.34 -13.06 -3.92
N TYR A 38 -1.73 -12.19 -4.85
CA TYR A 38 -0.83 -11.63 -5.87
C TYR A 38 -0.08 -10.36 -5.42
N ALA A 39 -0.27 -9.92 -4.18
CA ALA A 39 0.32 -8.68 -3.70
C ALA A 39 1.80 -8.81 -3.35
N GLY A 40 2.58 -7.80 -3.76
CA GLY A 40 4.00 -7.69 -3.47
C GLY A 40 4.93 -8.16 -4.58
N TYR A 41 6.22 -7.96 -4.36
CA TYR A 41 7.28 -8.33 -5.29
C TYR A 41 7.12 -9.77 -5.80
N GLY A 42 7.30 -9.97 -7.11
CA GLY A 42 7.15 -11.28 -7.74
C GLY A 42 5.77 -11.92 -7.53
N GLN A 43 4.70 -11.12 -7.47
CA GLN A 43 3.33 -11.60 -7.19
C GLN A 43 3.20 -12.29 -5.81
N GLY A 44 4.02 -11.89 -4.83
CA GLY A 44 4.09 -12.52 -3.51
C GLY A 44 4.81 -13.86 -3.46
N GLU A 45 5.20 -14.43 -4.59
CA GLU A 45 5.77 -15.79 -4.69
C GLU A 45 7.24 -15.85 -4.30
N THR A 46 7.95 -14.74 -4.41
CA THR A 46 9.39 -14.65 -4.12
C THR A 46 9.68 -13.51 -3.16
N SER A 47 10.67 -13.70 -2.31
CA SER A 47 11.18 -12.61 -1.47
C SER A 47 11.93 -11.57 -2.31
N VAL A 48 11.97 -10.33 -1.81
CA VAL A 48 12.82 -9.27 -2.36
C VAL A 48 14.27 -9.75 -2.44
N PRO A 49 14.94 -9.68 -3.62
CA PRO A 49 16.25 -10.27 -3.81
C PRO A 49 17.36 -9.45 -3.13
N SER A 50 18.39 -10.12 -2.66
CA SER A 50 19.63 -9.47 -2.26
C SER A 50 20.55 -9.30 -3.49
N VAL A 51 20.60 -8.08 -4.03
CA VAL A 51 21.35 -7.80 -5.26
C VAL A 51 22.80 -7.45 -4.94
N PRO A 52 23.79 -7.98 -5.68
CA PRO A 52 25.20 -7.70 -5.43
C PRO A 52 25.57 -6.22 -5.58
N ILE A 53 26.49 -5.75 -4.73
CA ILE A 53 27.08 -4.42 -4.81
C ILE A 53 28.03 -4.37 -6.03
N VAL A 54 27.80 -3.42 -6.93
CA VAL A 54 28.60 -3.23 -8.14
C VAL A 54 29.43 -1.95 -8.11
N ALA A 55 28.96 -0.96 -7.35
CA ALA A 55 29.66 0.31 -7.20
C ALA A 55 29.38 0.93 -5.81
N ASN A 56 30.10 2.02 -5.53
CA ASN A 56 30.01 2.79 -4.30
C ASN A 56 29.96 4.28 -4.69
N VAL A 57 29.00 5.03 -4.15
CA VAL A 57 28.80 6.45 -4.48
C VAL A 57 30.05 7.32 -4.28
N THR A 58 30.95 6.95 -3.35
CA THR A 58 32.19 7.67 -3.11
C THR A 58 33.18 7.59 -4.30
N LYS A 59 33.06 6.58 -5.18
CA LYS A 59 33.84 6.50 -6.43
C LYS A 59 33.42 7.54 -7.46
N PHE A 60 32.24 8.11 -7.30
CA PHE A 60 31.73 9.18 -8.15
C PHE A 60 31.89 10.56 -7.51
N GLY A 61 32.56 10.62 -6.35
CA GLY A 61 32.89 11.88 -5.67
C GLY A 61 32.03 12.23 -4.48
N ALA A 62 31.08 11.37 -4.08
CA ALA A 62 30.27 11.61 -2.87
C ALA A 62 31.17 11.59 -1.62
N VAL A 63 31.01 12.58 -0.74
CA VAL A 63 31.86 12.82 0.44
C VAL A 63 31.19 12.30 1.71
N GLY A 64 29.92 12.56 1.91
CA GLY A 64 29.16 12.10 3.09
C GLY A 64 29.52 12.79 4.40
N ASP A 65 30.01 14.05 4.35
CA ASP A 65 30.41 14.85 5.50
C ASP A 65 29.28 15.72 6.09
N GLY A 66 28.10 15.69 5.48
CA GLY A 66 26.92 16.47 5.84
C GLY A 66 26.97 17.94 5.41
N LEU A 67 28.00 18.38 4.74
CA LEU A 67 28.26 19.76 4.32
C LEU A 67 28.38 19.91 2.82
N THR A 68 29.13 19.02 2.18
CA THR A 68 29.34 18.99 0.72
C THR A 68 28.06 18.57 0.03
N ASP A 69 27.68 19.26 -1.06
CA ASP A 69 26.58 18.82 -1.92
C ASP A 69 27.01 17.60 -2.73
N ASP A 70 26.43 16.45 -2.41
CA ASP A 70 26.70 15.16 -3.03
C ASP A 70 25.74 14.84 -4.19
N THR A 71 24.80 15.73 -4.55
CA THR A 71 23.74 15.50 -5.55
C THR A 71 24.31 15.01 -6.89
N ALA A 72 25.29 15.73 -7.43
CA ALA A 72 25.86 15.39 -8.74
C ALA A 72 26.56 14.02 -8.72
N ALA A 73 27.24 13.69 -7.62
CA ALA A 73 27.92 12.41 -7.45
C ALA A 73 26.92 11.23 -7.38
N PHE A 74 25.82 11.42 -6.65
CA PHE A 74 24.74 10.42 -6.59
C PHE A 74 24.05 10.23 -7.94
N GLN A 75 23.69 11.33 -8.63
CA GLN A 75 23.04 11.22 -9.92
C GLN A 75 23.96 10.56 -10.95
N GLN A 76 25.25 10.94 -10.98
CA GLN A 76 26.23 10.30 -11.85
C GLN A 76 26.36 8.80 -11.54
N ALA A 77 26.40 8.40 -10.26
CA ALA A 77 26.45 7.00 -9.87
C ALA A 77 25.21 6.23 -10.37
N ILE A 78 24.03 6.81 -10.25
CA ILE A 78 22.77 6.25 -10.77
C ILE A 78 22.87 6.12 -12.29
N ASP A 79 23.28 7.17 -13.01
CA ASP A 79 23.27 7.22 -14.47
C ASP A 79 24.29 6.27 -15.10
N GLU A 80 25.48 6.15 -14.52
CA GLU A 80 26.56 5.31 -15.05
C GLU A 80 26.44 3.82 -14.65
N THR A 81 25.68 3.50 -13.61
CA THR A 81 25.45 2.11 -13.22
C THR A 81 24.40 1.48 -14.13
N SER A 82 24.78 0.46 -14.88
CA SER A 82 23.84 -0.24 -15.78
C SER A 82 22.83 -1.12 -15.03
N HIS A 83 23.26 -1.78 -13.96
CA HIS A 83 22.45 -2.64 -13.08
C HIS A 83 23.22 -3.00 -11.81
N GLY A 84 22.50 -3.31 -10.74
CA GLY A 84 23.06 -3.77 -9.46
C GLY A 84 22.95 -2.73 -8.35
N THR A 85 23.59 -3.02 -7.22
CA THR A 85 23.50 -2.20 -6.02
C THR A 85 24.61 -1.14 -5.98
N LEU A 86 24.19 0.11 -5.81
CA LEU A 86 25.04 1.23 -5.41
C LEU A 86 25.12 1.29 -3.89
N LEU A 87 26.28 0.99 -3.33
CA LEU A 87 26.52 1.11 -1.89
C LEU A 87 26.63 2.60 -1.51
N ILE A 88 25.92 2.96 -0.46
CA ILE A 88 26.01 4.24 0.24
C ILE A 88 26.67 3.96 1.59
N PRO A 89 27.98 4.15 1.74
CA PRO A 89 28.67 3.89 3.00
C PRO A 89 28.18 4.77 4.14
N GLN A 90 28.64 4.48 5.34
CA GLN A 90 28.39 5.33 6.50
C GLN A 90 28.78 6.79 6.19
N GLY A 91 27.86 7.72 6.46
CA GLY A 91 28.02 9.16 6.25
C GLY A 91 26.68 9.89 6.25
N THR A 92 26.74 11.22 6.27
CA THR A 92 25.57 12.07 6.02
C THR A 92 25.80 12.75 4.67
N TYR A 93 25.06 12.33 3.67
CA TYR A 93 25.16 12.84 2.30
C TYR A 93 24.13 13.96 2.13
N ARG A 94 24.61 15.18 1.89
CA ARG A 94 23.76 16.34 1.63
C ARG A 94 23.37 16.34 0.16
N ILE A 95 22.08 16.23 -0.11
CA ILE A 95 21.51 16.18 -1.46
C ILE A 95 20.66 17.43 -1.67
N GLU A 96 21.19 18.41 -2.40
CA GLU A 96 20.52 19.70 -2.62
C GLU A 96 19.53 19.68 -3.79
N GLY A 97 19.54 18.62 -4.62
CA GLY A 97 18.63 18.42 -5.74
C GLY A 97 17.77 17.18 -5.60
N GLN A 98 16.96 16.91 -6.63
CA GLN A 98 16.19 15.68 -6.77
C GLN A 98 17.08 14.58 -7.35
N LEU A 99 16.99 13.36 -6.83
CA LEU A 99 17.59 12.15 -7.44
C LEU A 99 16.54 11.46 -8.32
N GLN A 100 16.93 11.19 -9.58
CA GLN A 100 16.05 10.56 -10.55
C GLN A 100 16.54 9.16 -10.91
N ILE A 101 15.63 8.18 -10.89
CA ILE A 101 15.88 6.80 -11.35
C ILE A 101 14.87 6.50 -12.46
N SER A 102 15.36 6.43 -13.71
CA SER A 102 14.51 6.22 -14.90
C SER A 102 14.87 4.95 -15.69
N LYS A 103 15.50 3.98 -15.01
CA LYS A 103 15.90 2.70 -15.60
C LYS A 103 15.81 1.56 -14.59
N SER A 104 15.62 0.35 -15.08
CA SER A 104 15.47 -0.87 -14.29
C SER A 104 16.77 -1.29 -13.58
N GLN A 105 16.63 -2.11 -12.55
CA GLN A 105 17.70 -2.86 -11.89
C GLN A 105 18.73 -1.99 -11.17
N ILE A 106 18.31 -0.89 -10.56
CA ILE A 106 19.13 0.01 -9.74
C ILE A 106 18.69 -0.06 -8.29
N MET A 107 19.60 -0.41 -7.39
CA MET A 107 19.38 -0.40 -5.96
C MET A 107 20.30 0.60 -5.26
N LEU A 108 19.73 1.46 -4.43
CA LEU A 108 20.44 2.33 -3.50
C LEU A 108 20.42 1.66 -2.13
N ARG A 109 21.58 1.18 -1.65
CA ARG A 109 21.68 0.47 -0.36
C ARG A 109 22.67 1.14 0.56
N GLY A 110 22.18 1.54 1.75
CA GLY A 110 23.00 1.99 2.86
C GLY A 110 23.60 0.84 3.67
N GLU A 111 24.35 1.19 4.69
CA GLU A 111 24.90 0.28 5.71
C GLU A 111 24.03 0.19 6.96
N GLY A 112 22.83 0.79 6.92
CA GLY A 112 21.85 0.87 8.00
C GLY A 112 21.33 2.31 8.16
N ALA A 113 20.09 2.46 8.66
CA ALA A 113 19.45 3.77 8.84
C ALA A 113 20.16 4.67 9.89
N ASP A 114 20.95 4.08 10.77
CA ASP A 114 21.79 4.76 11.76
C ASP A 114 23.17 5.19 11.20
N LYS A 115 23.55 4.72 10.02
CA LYS A 115 24.86 4.92 9.41
C LYS A 115 24.81 5.74 8.13
N SER A 116 23.92 5.39 7.21
CA SER A 116 23.84 6.01 5.88
C SER A 116 22.64 6.94 5.82
N VAL A 117 22.87 8.24 5.84
CA VAL A 117 21.84 9.28 5.89
C VAL A 117 21.88 10.10 4.60
N LEU A 118 20.77 10.15 3.88
CA LEU A 118 20.51 11.10 2.80
C LEU A 118 19.77 12.31 3.40
N PHE A 119 20.42 13.45 3.47
CA PHE A 119 19.86 14.69 3.98
C PHE A 119 19.46 15.61 2.83
N PHE A 120 18.17 15.86 2.68
CA PHE A 120 17.61 16.78 1.68
C PHE A 120 17.24 18.11 2.35
N PRO A 121 18.05 19.16 2.19
CA PRO A 121 17.78 20.46 2.79
C PRO A 121 16.68 21.25 2.07
N ASN A 122 16.46 21.00 0.79
CA ASN A 122 15.54 21.71 -0.08
C ASN A 122 14.25 20.89 -0.29
N SER A 123 13.11 21.59 -0.32
CA SER A 123 11.81 21.02 -0.69
C SER A 123 11.62 20.98 -2.21
N LEU A 124 10.55 20.33 -2.68
CA LEU A 124 10.16 20.41 -4.10
C LEU A 124 9.79 21.84 -4.51
N GLU A 125 9.20 22.62 -3.61
CA GLU A 125 8.91 24.03 -3.85
C GLU A 125 10.20 24.86 -4.02
N ASP A 126 11.24 24.60 -3.23
CA ASP A 126 12.55 25.27 -3.39
C ASP A 126 13.20 24.93 -4.74
N LEU A 127 13.03 23.72 -5.24
CA LEU A 127 13.65 23.27 -6.49
C LEU A 127 12.85 23.66 -7.74
N PHE A 128 11.53 23.59 -7.67
CA PHE A 128 10.65 23.69 -8.87
C PHE A 128 9.64 24.85 -8.79
N GLY A 129 9.60 25.56 -7.67
CA GLY A 129 8.65 26.63 -7.40
C GLY A 129 7.35 26.13 -6.76
N PRO A 130 6.49 27.08 -6.31
CA PRO A 130 5.28 26.75 -5.58
C PRO A 130 4.25 26.04 -6.47
N ALA A 131 3.68 24.95 -5.95
CA ALA A 131 2.56 24.24 -6.57
C ALA A 131 1.78 23.48 -5.49
N ASP A 132 0.44 23.56 -5.56
CA ASP A 132 -0.45 22.88 -4.60
C ASP A 132 -0.21 21.37 -4.56
N GLN A 133 0.20 20.79 -5.68
CA GLN A 133 0.45 19.34 -5.82
C GLN A 133 1.56 18.81 -4.91
N TRP A 134 2.48 19.64 -4.41
CA TRP A 134 3.54 19.17 -3.53
C TRP A 134 3.02 18.57 -2.23
N SER A 135 1.78 18.86 -1.88
CA SER A 135 1.12 18.23 -0.73
C SER A 135 0.84 16.72 -0.92
N TRP A 136 0.81 16.20 -2.15
CA TRP A 136 0.46 14.79 -2.42
C TRP A 136 1.18 14.16 -3.62
N ASN A 137 2.10 14.86 -4.27
CA ASN A 137 2.76 14.39 -5.51
C ASN A 137 4.22 14.81 -5.53
N GLY A 138 5.05 14.04 -6.27
CA GLY A 138 6.47 14.24 -6.37
C GLY A 138 7.27 13.66 -5.19
N GLY A 139 8.56 13.44 -5.40
CA GLY A 139 9.50 12.95 -4.39
C GLY A 139 10.91 13.39 -4.69
N LEU A 140 11.73 13.55 -3.64
CA LEU A 140 13.14 13.92 -3.79
C LEU A 140 14.02 12.72 -4.23
N ILE A 141 13.54 11.49 -4.02
CA ILE A 141 13.93 10.33 -4.81
C ILE A 141 12.75 10.02 -5.73
N HIS A 142 12.90 10.35 -7.01
CA HIS A 142 11.86 10.25 -8.03
C HIS A 142 12.16 9.09 -8.97
N ILE A 143 11.21 8.16 -9.09
CA ILE A 143 11.36 6.91 -9.84
C ILE A 143 10.25 6.86 -10.89
N GLU A 144 10.63 6.96 -12.18
CA GLU A 144 9.68 7.03 -13.28
C GLU A 144 10.32 6.52 -14.59
N PRO A 145 9.62 5.69 -15.39
CA PRO A 145 10.09 5.33 -16.74
C PRO A 145 10.09 6.54 -17.67
N PRO A 146 10.98 6.59 -18.67
CA PRO A 146 11.11 7.73 -19.56
C PRO A 146 10.04 7.79 -20.68
N GLU A 147 9.26 6.72 -20.84
CA GLU A 147 8.32 6.57 -21.96
C GLU A 147 6.88 6.61 -21.46
N SER A 148 5.95 7.02 -22.35
CA SER A 148 4.51 7.02 -22.12
C SER A 148 3.81 5.88 -22.84
N SER A 149 2.64 5.46 -22.34
CA SER A 149 1.82 4.41 -22.94
C SER A 149 1.16 4.84 -24.25
N SER A 150 0.83 3.85 -25.11
CA SER A 150 0.07 4.03 -26.33
C SER A 150 -0.87 2.84 -26.55
N GLU A 151 -1.98 3.07 -27.24
CA GLU A 151 -2.92 2.01 -27.60
C GLU A 151 -2.27 0.99 -28.55
N ILE A 152 -2.50 -0.30 -28.26
CA ILE A 152 -2.04 -1.42 -29.09
C ILE A 152 -3.22 -2.03 -29.84
N THR A 153 -4.28 -2.45 -29.12
CA THR A 153 -5.43 -3.13 -29.69
C THR A 153 -6.66 -2.99 -28.80
N THR A 154 -7.83 -3.21 -29.36
CA THR A 154 -9.10 -3.24 -28.63
C THR A 154 -9.46 -4.65 -28.19
N ILE A 155 -10.25 -4.76 -27.12
CA ILE A 155 -10.84 -6.04 -26.67
C ILE A 155 -12.17 -6.23 -27.41
N SER A 156 -12.35 -7.41 -28.01
CA SER A 156 -13.43 -7.69 -28.95
C SER A 156 -14.68 -8.32 -28.32
N ALA A 157 -14.62 -8.73 -27.05
CA ALA A 157 -15.73 -9.35 -26.33
C ALA A 157 -15.71 -9.00 -24.85
N ASP A 158 -16.87 -9.07 -24.22
CA ASP A 158 -17.01 -8.93 -22.77
C ASP A 158 -16.25 -10.05 -22.06
N ALA A 159 -15.73 -9.73 -20.85
CA ALA A 159 -15.14 -10.68 -19.91
C ALA A 159 -15.66 -10.42 -18.51
N GLN A 160 -15.54 -11.40 -17.62
CA GLN A 160 -16.04 -11.30 -16.26
C GLN A 160 -14.91 -11.25 -15.24
N ARG A 161 -15.19 -10.70 -14.09
CA ARG A 161 -14.33 -10.82 -12.92
C ARG A 161 -13.99 -12.29 -12.68
N GLY A 162 -12.71 -12.60 -12.52
CA GLY A 162 -12.20 -13.98 -12.38
C GLY A 162 -11.70 -14.61 -13.68
N ASP A 163 -12.04 -14.06 -14.86
CA ASP A 163 -11.47 -14.56 -16.11
C ASP A 163 -9.96 -14.31 -16.13
N ILE A 164 -9.22 -15.24 -16.72
CA ILE A 164 -7.75 -15.17 -16.88
C ILE A 164 -7.34 -14.79 -18.31
N SER A 165 -8.28 -14.44 -19.16
CA SER A 165 -8.01 -14.06 -20.56
C SER A 165 -9.06 -13.12 -21.11
N VAL A 166 -8.67 -12.37 -22.14
CA VAL A 166 -9.55 -11.53 -22.96
C VAL A 166 -9.36 -11.84 -24.43
N LEU A 167 -10.35 -11.52 -25.27
CA LEU A 167 -10.22 -11.62 -26.71
C LEU A 167 -9.81 -10.27 -27.29
N ALA A 168 -8.67 -10.21 -27.99
CA ALA A 168 -8.15 -9.00 -28.63
C ALA A 168 -8.46 -9.01 -30.15
N GLN A 169 -8.64 -7.82 -30.75
CA GLN A 169 -8.84 -7.72 -32.20
C GLN A 169 -7.56 -8.00 -32.99
N GLU A 170 -6.42 -7.54 -32.50
CA GLU A 170 -5.12 -7.68 -33.15
C GLU A 170 -4.11 -8.32 -32.17
N PRO A 171 -4.32 -9.60 -31.78
CA PRO A 171 -3.55 -10.29 -30.73
C PRO A 171 -2.07 -10.45 -31.10
N ASP A 172 -1.75 -10.52 -32.40
CA ASP A 172 -0.37 -10.66 -32.89
C ASP A 172 0.52 -9.48 -32.49
N LEU A 173 -0.05 -8.29 -32.25
CA LEU A 173 0.68 -7.12 -31.77
C LEU A 173 1.18 -7.26 -30.33
N LEU A 174 0.66 -8.25 -29.60
CA LEU A 174 0.99 -8.51 -28.20
C LEU A 174 1.99 -9.66 -28.03
N VAL A 175 2.36 -10.33 -29.13
CA VAL A 175 3.33 -11.44 -29.08
C VAL A 175 4.70 -10.93 -28.66
N GLY A 176 5.19 -11.43 -27.51
CA GLY A 176 6.47 -11.02 -26.92
C GLY A 176 6.40 -9.83 -25.95
N ALA A 177 5.24 -9.23 -25.76
CA ALA A 177 5.03 -8.28 -24.68
C ALA A 177 4.94 -9.03 -23.33
N ASP A 178 5.65 -8.55 -22.31
CA ASP A 178 5.56 -9.10 -20.94
C ASP A 178 4.33 -8.56 -20.22
N MET A 179 4.05 -7.26 -20.38
CA MET A 179 2.95 -6.59 -19.70
C MET A 179 2.19 -5.65 -20.62
N VAL A 180 0.92 -5.45 -20.29
CA VAL A 180 0.02 -4.48 -20.91
C VAL A 180 -0.78 -3.75 -19.84
N MET A 181 -1.39 -2.64 -20.20
CA MET A 181 -2.44 -2.01 -19.40
C MET A 181 -3.80 -2.25 -20.02
N LEU A 182 -4.70 -2.87 -19.28
CA LEU A 182 -6.12 -2.85 -19.58
C LEU A 182 -6.65 -1.45 -19.25
N HIS A 183 -7.23 -0.78 -20.23
CA HIS A 183 -7.83 0.54 -20.05
C HIS A 183 -9.30 0.52 -20.42
N LEU A 184 -10.14 1.00 -19.52
CA LEU A 184 -11.57 1.14 -19.69
C LEU A 184 -11.95 2.61 -19.57
N THR A 185 -12.89 3.04 -20.39
CA THR A 185 -13.49 4.38 -20.33
C THR A 185 -14.98 4.24 -20.11
N ASP A 186 -15.50 4.90 -19.08
CA ASP A 186 -16.92 4.83 -18.70
C ASP A 186 -17.83 5.27 -19.85
N ASP A 187 -19.02 4.68 -19.89
CA ASP A 187 -20.07 5.05 -20.84
C ASP A 187 -20.82 6.32 -20.37
N SER A 188 -21.69 6.82 -21.22
CA SER A 188 -22.50 8.02 -20.93
C SER A 188 -23.45 7.86 -19.74
N ASP A 189 -23.71 6.61 -19.34
CA ASP A 189 -24.61 6.30 -18.22
C ASP A 189 -23.87 6.14 -16.90
N GLY A 190 -22.53 6.22 -16.89
CA GLY A 190 -21.70 6.06 -15.70
C GLY A 190 -21.68 4.63 -15.14
N SER A 191 -21.84 3.63 -16.03
CA SER A 191 -22.00 2.25 -15.58
C SER A 191 -20.72 1.60 -15.07
N LEU A 192 -19.52 2.03 -15.52
CA LEU A 192 -18.24 1.60 -14.96
C LEU A 192 -18.08 2.13 -13.52
N GLY A 193 -18.38 3.42 -13.33
CA GLY A 193 -18.34 4.02 -12.00
C GLY A 193 -19.25 3.27 -11.02
N ARG A 194 -20.52 3.00 -11.40
CA ARG A 194 -21.44 2.20 -10.57
C ARG A 194 -20.93 0.79 -10.31
N HIS A 195 -20.33 0.14 -11.31
CA HIS A 195 -19.77 -1.20 -11.16
C HIS A 195 -18.69 -1.27 -10.08
N LEU A 196 -17.78 -0.29 -10.01
CA LEU A 196 -16.74 -0.23 -8.98
C LEU A 196 -17.31 -0.04 -7.57
N TYR A 197 -18.55 0.45 -7.46
CA TYR A 197 -19.31 0.57 -6.22
C TYR A 197 -20.37 -0.53 -6.07
N ALA A 198 -20.22 -1.67 -6.73
CA ALA A 198 -21.17 -2.78 -6.68
C ALA A 198 -22.63 -2.36 -6.97
N GLU A 199 -22.83 -1.47 -7.93
CA GLU A 199 -24.12 -0.90 -8.37
C GLU A 199 -24.87 -0.10 -7.30
N GLN A 200 -24.20 0.29 -6.17
CA GLN A 200 -24.86 0.92 -5.03
C GLN A 200 -24.60 2.42 -4.85
N ALA A 201 -23.61 2.97 -5.53
CA ALA A 201 -23.25 4.37 -5.38
C ALA A 201 -23.56 5.17 -6.63
N GLU A 202 -24.05 6.38 -6.40
CA GLU A 202 -24.08 7.44 -7.40
C GLU A 202 -22.79 8.25 -7.28
N GLY A 203 -22.39 8.92 -8.38
CA GLY A 203 -21.21 9.76 -8.41
C GLY A 203 -21.17 10.81 -7.30
N GLY A 204 -19.97 11.25 -6.93
CA GLY A 204 -19.78 12.31 -5.95
C GLY A 204 -20.05 13.70 -6.51
N ASP A 205 -20.00 14.69 -5.61
CA ASP A 205 -20.26 16.11 -5.93
C ASP A 205 -19.17 16.73 -6.82
N CYS A 206 -17.98 16.10 -6.89
CA CYS A 206 -16.86 16.53 -7.73
C CYS A 206 -16.54 15.44 -8.74
N THR A 207 -16.84 15.70 -9.98
CA THR A 207 -16.44 14.84 -11.11
C THR A 207 -15.04 15.25 -11.57
N TRP A 208 -14.00 14.71 -10.94
CA TRP A 208 -12.62 14.96 -11.35
C TRP A 208 -12.29 14.37 -12.71
N GLN A 209 -12.97 13.28 -13.05
CA GLN A 209 -12.84 12.63 -14.36
C GLN A 209 -14.22 12.40 -14.97
N ASN A 210 -14.43 12.95 -16.15
CA ASN A 210 -15.60 12.69 -16.94
C ASN A 210 -15.17 12.58 -18.42
N PRO A 211 -15.20 11.38 -19.04
CA PRO A 211 -15.61 10.11 -18.44
C PRO A 211 -14.60 9.57 -17.41
N LEU A 212 -15.08 8.76 -16.44
CA LEU A 212 -14.22 8.00 -15.55
C LEU A 212 -13.43 6.97 -16.35
N THR A 213 -12.17 6.77 -16.01
CA THR A 213 -11.32 5.74 -16.63
C THR A 213 -10.78 4.79 -15.55
N LEU A 214 -10.61 3.52 -15.90
CA LEU A 214 -9.93 2.53 -15.07
C LEU A 214 -8.80 1.92 -15.87
N THR A 215 -7.58 1.94 -15.32
CA THR A 215 -6.41 1.36 -15.96
C THR A 215 -5.71 0.41 -15.01
N ILE A 216 -5.52 -0.85 -15.41
CA ILE A 216 -4.89 -1.89 -14.59
C ILE A 216 -3.77 -2.57 -15.38
N PRO A 217 -2.52 -2.58 -14.87
CA PRO A 217 -1.44 -3.36 -15.45
C PRO A 217 -1.67 -4.87 -15.29
N LEU A 218 -1.47 -5.62 -16.36
CA LEU A 218 -1.61 -7.08 -16.40
C LEU A 218 -0.37 -7.70 -17.05
N ARG A 219 0.14 -8.78 -16.46
CA ARG A 219 1.22 -9.56 -17.07
C ARG A 219 0.64 -10.59 -18.01
N ILE A 220 1.16 -10.64 -19.23
CA ILE A 220 0.78 -11.62 -20.24
C ILE A 220 1.48 -12.94 -19.93
N GLU A 221 0.71 -14.02 -19.77
CA GLU A 221 1.22 -15.38 -19.72
C GLU A 221 1.47 -15.92 -21.14
N SER A 222 0.49 -15.73 -22.03
CA SER A 222 0.57 -16.22 -23.41
C SER A 222 -0.48 -15.57 -24.30
N VAL A 223 -0.22 -15.56 -25.60
CA VAL A 223 -1.19 -15.23 -26.66
C VAL A 223 -1.49 -16.49 -27.45
N ARG A 224 -2.78 -16.87 -27.58
CA ARG A 224 -3.23 -18.10 -28.26
C ARG A 224 -4.46 -17.81 -29.10
N GLY A 225 -4.30 -17.77 -30.43
CA GLY A 225 -5.37 -17.31 -31.31
C GLY A 225 -5.76 -15.88 -30.97
N ASP A 226 -7.03 -15.61 -30.79
CA ASP A 226 -7.52 -14.27 -30.42
C ASP A 226 -7.46 -14.01 -28.90
N ALA A 227 -7.09 -15.01 -28.10
CA ALA A 227 -7.06 -14.89 -26.65
C ALA A 227 -5.69 -14.45 -26.11
N VAL A 228 -5.70 -13.42 -25.29
CA VAL A 228 -4.56 -12.95 -24.47
C VAL A 228 -4.78 -13.44 -23.05
N HIS A 229 -3.91 -14.36 -22.59
CA HIS A 229 -3.96 -14.95 -21.25
C HIS A 229 -3.05 -14.16 -20.30
N PHE A 230 -3.52 -13.96 -19.08
CA PHE A 230 -2.80 -13.25 -18.02
C PHE A 230 -2.36 -14.20 -16.90
N THR A 231 -1.33 -13.81 -16.15
CA THR A 231 -0.84 -14.58 -14.99
C THR A 231 -1.75 -14.47 -13.77
N GLN A 232 -2.71 -13.55 -13.77
CA GLN A 232 -3.67 -13.35 -12.69
C GLN A 232 -5.08 -13.10 -13.24
N PRO A 233 -6.13 -13.42 -12.47
CA PRO A 233 -7.50 -13.18 -12.89
C PRO A 233 -7.84 -11.68 -12.91
N LEU A 234 -8.83 -11.32 -13.73
CA LEU A 234 -9.42 -9.99 -13.76
C LEU A 234 -10.13 -9.69 -12.42
N ARG A 235 -9.93 -8.48 -11.88
CA ARG A 235 -10.58 -8.04 -10.64
C ARG A 235 -11.99 -7.45 -10.84
N HIS A 236 -12.38 -7.20 -12.08
CA HIS A 236 -13.67 -6.63 -12.45
C HIS A 236 -14.09 -7.11 -13.84
N ASP A 237 -15.35 -6.87 -14.18
CA ASP A 237 -15.87 -7.15 -15.53
C ASP A 237 -15.21 -6.23 -16.58
N ILE A 238 -15.23 -6.70 -17.81
CA ILE A 238 -14.95 -5.92 -19.00
C ILE A 238 -16.20 -5.93 -19.85
N ARG A 239 -16.75 -4.75 -20.18
CA ARG A 239 -17.94 -4.61 -21.02
C ARG A 239 -17.60 -3.78 -22.25
N ALA A 240 -18.12 -4.16 -23.40
CA ALA A 240 -17.88 -3.43 -24.66
C ALA A 240 -18.31 -1.94 -24.58
N SER A 241 -19.32 -1.62 -23.75
CA SER A 241 -19.76 -0.23 -23.51
C SER A 241 -18.70 0.64 -22.84
N TRP A 242 -17.67 0.06 -22.23
CA TRP A 242 -16.58 0.77 -21.56
C TRP A 242 -15.35 0.96 -22.45
N ASN A 243 -15.50 0.80 -23.77
CA ASN A 243 -14.43 0.98 -24.77
C ASN A 243 -13.11 0.32 -24.36
N PRO A 244 -13.09 -0.99 -24.07
CA PRO A 244 -11.92 -1.66 -23.54
C PRO A 244 -10.78 -1.75 -24.55
N VAL A 245 -9.58 -1.26 -24.14
CA VAL A 245 -8.37 -1.31 -24.96
C VAL A 245 -7.20 -1.87 -24.17
N LEU A 246 -6.23 -2.47 -24.86
CA LEU A 246 -4.92 -2.82 -24.32
C LEU A 246 -3.90 -1.79 -24.77
N LEU A 247 -3.25 -1.15 -23.80
CA LEU A 247 -2.19 -0.18 -24.03
C LEU A 247 -0.83 -0.81 -23.79
N SER A 248 0.22 -0.27 -24.41
CA SER A 248 1.59 -0.57 -24.04
C SER A 248 1.84 -0.15 -22.59
N TYR A 249 2.69 -0.91 -21.89
CA TYR A 249 3.07 -0.59 -20.54
C TYR A 249 4.58 -0.40 -20.44
N PRO A 250 5.08 0.80 -20.82
CA PRO A 250 6.47 1.13 -20.56
C PRO A 250 6.69 1.13 -19.05
N SER A 251 7.57 0.27 -18.59
CA SER A 251 7.80 0.08 -17.16
C SER A 251 9.28 -0.06 -16.86
N ILE A 252 9.64 0.32 -15.64
CA ILE A 252 10.94 0.03 -15.04
C ILE A 252 10.73 -0.87 -13.83
N ASP A 253 11.65 -1.78 -13.61
CA ASP A 253 11.53 -2.81 -12.61
C ASP A 253 12.80 -3.02 -11.80
N HIS A 254 12.66 -3.78 -10.70
CA HIS A 254 13.78 -4.14 -9.83
C HIS A 254 14.56 -2.92 -9.35
N ILE A 255 13.84 -1.93 -8.83
CA ILE A 255 14.41 -0.75 -8.18
C ILE A 255 14.29 -0.92 -6.68
N GLY A 256 15.38 -0.75 -5.96
CA GLY A 256 15.43 -0.90 -4.50
C GLY A 256 15.98 0.34 -3.80
N ILE A 257 15.33 0.73 -2.71
CA ILE A 257 15.84 1.71 -1.75
C ILE A 257 15.94 0.99 -0.41
N GLU A 258 17.16 0.78 0.09
CA GLU A 258 17.38 -0.16 1.18
C GLU A 258 18.31 0.35 2.28
N SER A 259 18.00 -0.01 3.53
CA SER A 259 18.89 0.07 4.70
C SER A 259 19.54 1.45 4.87
N LEU A 260 18.76 2.52 4.78
CA LEU A 260 19.24 3.90 4.91
C LEU A 260 18.20 4.80 5.59
N ARG A 261 18.65 6.01 5.96
CA ARG A 261 17.78 7.09 6.45
C ARG A 261 17.63 8.18 5.40
N ILE A 262 16.40 8.64 5.18
CA ILE A 262 16.08 9.87 4.46
C ILE A 262 15.65 10.90 5.50
N ARG A 263 16.34 12.05 5.53
CA ARG A 263 16.08 13.07 6.53
C ARG A 263 15.87 14.44 5.89
N PHE A 264 14.91 15.17 6.45
CA PHE A 264 14.59 16.54 6.07
C PHE A 264 14.86 17.50 7.23
N PRO A 265 14.87 18.82 6.99
CA PRO A 265 14.98 19.82 8.07
C PRO A 265 13.88 19.64 9.12
N ASP A 266 14.26 19.79 10.39
CA ASP A 266 13.30 19.85 11.49
C ASP A 266 12.66 21.26 11.55
N THR A 267 11.69 21.47 10.66
CA THR A 267 10.88 22.67 10.57
C THR A 267 9.46 22.39 11.05
N PRO A 268 8.72 23.37 11.58
CA PRO A 268 7.32 23.17 11.90
C PRO A 268 6.53 22.70 10.67
N TYR A 269 5.59 21.77 10.89
CA TYR A 269 4.67 21.33 9.82
C TYR A 269 3.89 22.53 9.26
N ALA A 270 3.93 22.70 7.95
CA ALA A 270 3.33 23.85 7.28
C ALA A 270 1.79 23.88 7.36
N GLY A 271 1.19 22.73 7.66
CA GLY A 271 -0.26 22.51 7.72
C GLY A 271 -0.81 21.91 6.45
N HIS A 272 -1.94 21.20 6.59
CA HIS A 272 -2.62 20.48 5.52
C HIS A 272 -2.87 21.33 4.27
N LEU A 273 -2.44 20.86 3.11
CA LEU A 273 -2.47 21.50 1.78
C LEU A 273 -1.61 22.78 1.67
N ASN A 274 -0.61 22.92 2.54
CA ASN A 274 0.39 23.98 2.47
C ASN A 274 1.83 23.42 2.52
N GLU A 275 1.97 22.12 2.35
CA GLU A 275 3.26 21.44 2.40
C GLU A 275 4.16 21.88 1.24
N PRO A 276 5.43 22.29 1.50
CA PRO A 276 6.35 22.66 0.44
C PRO A 276 6.95 21.46 -0.32
N GLY A 277 6.63 20.23 0.08
CA GLY A 277 7.06 19.01 -0.58
C GLY A 277 8.40 18.48 -0.11
N TYR A 278 8.60 18.35 1.19
CA TYR A 278 9.62 17.47 1.75
C TYR A 278 9.16 16.00 1.62
N ASN A 279 8.98 15.55 0.36
CA ASN A 279 8.48 14.24 0.00
C ASN A 279 9.65 13.30 -0.27
N ALA A 280 9.68 12.12 0.39
CA ALA A 280 10.86 11.28 0.35
C ALA A 280 10.97 10.47 -0.94
N ILE A 281 10.08 9.50 -1.16
CA ILE A 281 10.15 8.57 -2.29
C ILE A 281 8.85 8.65 -3.09
N PHE A 282 8.97 8.80 -4.39
CA PHE A 282 7.85 8.76 -5.33
C PHE A 282 8.11 7.77 -6.48
N MET A 283 7.27 6.75 -6.59
CA MET A 283 7.29 5.75 -7.65
C MET A 283 6.07 5.97 -8.54
N THR A 284 6.26 6.32 -9.81
CA THR A 284 5.16 6.70 -10.70
C THR A 284 5.38 6.23 -12.14
N GLY A 285 4.35 6.25 -12.96
CA GLY A 285 4.45 6.04 -14.39
C GLY A 285 4.71 4.59 -14.85
N GLY A 286 4.59 3.60 -13.97
CA GLY A 286 4.85 2.20 -14.34
C GLY A 286 6.08 1.61 -13.66
N VAL A 287 6.21 1.81 -12.36
CA VAL A 287 7.23 1.11 -11.54
C VAL A 287 6.69 -0.25 -11.11
N VAL A 288 7.44 -1.32 -11.40
CA VAL A 288 7.00 -2.70 -11.21
C VAL A 288 8.03 -3.51 -10.43
N ASN A 289 7.61 -4.50 -9.64
CA ASN A 289 8.53 -5.41 -8.92
C ASN A 289 9.69 -4.67 -8.24
N SER A 290 9.37 -3.61 -7.51
CA SER A 290 10.35 -2.73 -6.89
C SER A 290 10.08 -2.62 -5.39
N TRP A 291 11.04 -2.08 -4.62
CA TRP A 291 10.89 -2.14 -3.17
C TRP A 291 11.55 -0.98 -2.42
N VAL A 292 11.00 -0.73 -1.22
CA VAL A 292 11.61 0.05 -0.15
C VAL A 292 11.78 -0.87 1.04
N LYS A 293 13.01 -1.08 1.51
CA LYS A 293 13.30 -2.06 2.56
C LYS A 293 14.19 -1.48 3.66
N GLU A 294 13.73 -1.61 4.93
CA GLU A 294 14.50 -1.17 6.10
C GLU A 294 14.93 0.31 6.01
N VAL A 295 14.00 1.17 5.62
CA VAL A 295 14.23 2.61 5.47
C VAL A 295 13.58 3.38 6.61
N THR A 296 14.31 4.36 7.17
CA THR A 296 13.75 5.34 8.10
C THR A 296 13.59 6.68 7.39
N ILE A 297 12.41 7.29 7.48
CA ILE A 297 12.13 8.63 6.95
C ILE A 297 11.85 9.56 8.12
N GLU A 298 12.56 10.67 8.19
CA GLU A 298 12.53 11.62 9.30
C GLU A 298 12.17 13.03 8.83
N ASN A 299 11.15 13.64 9.47
CA ASN A 299 10.69 15.01 9.24
C ASN A 299 10.11 15.29 7.84
N SER A 300 9.54 14.29 7.15
CA SER A 300 8.96 14.48 5.82
C SER A 300 7.54 15.09 5.86
N ASP A 301 7.13 15.69 4.74
CA ASP A 301 5.72 15.98 4.46
C ASP A 301 5.02 14.71 3.99
N ASN A 302 5.64 13.98 3.06
CA ASN A 302 5.17 12.67 2.61
C ASN A 302 6.29 11.63 2.69
N GLY A 303 5.94 10.41 3.11
CA GLY A 303 6.89 9.31 3.22
C GLY A 303 7.09 8.60 1.88
N VAL A 304 6.30 7.58 1.59
CA VAL A 304 6.35 6.84 0.32
C VAL A 304 5.06 7.07 -0.45
N LEU A 305 5.20 7.53 -1.68
CA LEU A 305 4.11 7.75 -2.62
C LEU A 305 4.26 6.78 -3.81
N THR A 306 3.16 6.13 -4.20
CA THR A 306 3.09 5.35 -5.44
C THR A 306 1.91 5.80 -6.26
N ASP A 307 2.07 5.95 -7.59
CA ASP A 307 1.01 6.44 -8.47
C ASP A 307 1.16 5.90 -9.90
N GLN A 308 0.21 6.25 -10.75
CA GLN A 308 0.19 6.01 -12.20
C GLN A 308 0.57 4.59 -12.59
N HIS A 309 -0.22 3.64 -12.07
CA HIS A 309 -0.18 2.23 -12.46
C HIS A 309 1.06 1.46 -11.97
N SER A 310 1.68 1.88 -10.87
CA SER A 310 2.69 1.08 -10.18
C SER A 310 2.10 -0.25 -9.70
N LYS A 311 2.89 -1.34 -9.76
CA LYS A 311 2.41 -2.69 -9.45
C LYS A 311 3.48 -3.56 -8.81
N TRP A 312 3.05 -4.45 -7.88
CA TRP A 312 3.95 -5.37 -7.16
C TRP A 312 5.09 -4.66 -6.45
N ILE A 313 4.79 -3.51 -5.87
CA ILE A 313 5.72 -2.81 -4.99
C ILE A 313 5.69 -3.50 -3.62
N THR A 314 6.86 -3.65 -3.00
CA THR A 314 6.96 -4.09 -1.61
C THR A 314 7.63 -3.01 -0.77
N VAL A 315 6.92 -2.52 0.24
CA VAL A 315 7.49 -1.66 1.29
C VAL A 315 7.57 -2.49 2.56
N ASP A 316 8.78 -2.80 3.01
CA ASP A 316 9.03 -3.68 4.16
C ASP A 316 10.00 -3.05 5.17
N GLY A 317 9.57 -2.90 6.41
CA GLY A 317 10.40 -2.33 7.46
C GLY A 317 10.56 -0.81 7.35
N LEU A 318 9.54 -0.09 6.86
CA LEU A 318 9.53 1.37 6.84
C LEU A 318 9.26 1.92 8.23
N GLN A 319 10.12 2.82 8.70
CA GLN A 319 9.93 3.58 9.92
C GLN A 319 9.74 5.07 9.59
N LEU A 320 8.69 5.67 10.12
CA LEU A 320 8.34 7.07 9.95
C LEU A 320 8.42 7.78 11.29
N GLU A 321 9.23 8.85 11.37
CA GLU A 321 9.50 9.55 12.63
C GLU A 321 9.75 11.05 12.46
N GLY A 322 9.87 11.75 13.58
CA GLY A 322 10.12 13.19 13.63
C GLY A 322 8.85 14.03 13.72
N ARG A 323 8.76 15.12 12.95
CA ARG A 323 7.62 16.03 12.97
C ARG A 323 6.38 15.43 12.32
N GLU A 324 5.22 16.06 12.54
CA GLU A 324 3.97 15.76 11.84
C GLU A 324 4.15 15.90 10.31
N GLY A 325 3.45 15.05 9.55
CA GLY A 325 3.42 15.06 8.10
C GLY A 325 2.01 14.90 7.52
N HIS A 326 1.90 14.90 6.20
CA HIS A 326 0.64 14.75 5.48
C HIS A 326 0.30 13.26 5.24
N HIS A 327 1.04 12.59 4.36
CA HIS A 327 0.86 11.16 4.09
C HIS A 327 2.07 10.35 4.52
N GLY A 328 1.89 9.39 5.42
CA GLY A 328 2.94 8.41 5.72
C GLY A 328 3.18 7.49 4.52
N LEU A 329 2.09 6.94 4.00
CA LEU A 329 2.00 6.24 2.72
C LEU A 329 0.82 6.81 1.93
N ASN A 330 0.99 7.03 0.64
CA ASN A 330 -0.12 7.30 -0.27
C ASN A 330 0.04 6.43 -1.52
N ILE A 331 -0.96 5.59 -1.77
CA ILE A 331 -1.03 4.77 -2.96
C ILE A 331 -2.22 5.19 -3.83
N ALA A 332 -1.91 5.66 -5.03
CA ALA A 332 -2.89 6.04 -6.03
C ALA A 332 -2.67 5.22 -7.30
N HIS A 333 -3.74 4.78 -7.97
CA HIS A 333 -3.66 3.95 -9.18
C HIS A 333 -2.67 2.76 -9.07
N THR A 334 -2.44 2.26 -7.87
CA THR A 334 -1.45 1.23 -7.55
C THR A 334 -2.15 -0.11 -7.34
N ALA A 335 -1.58 -1.17 -7.91
CA ALA A 335 -2.19 -2.48 -7.87
C ALA A 335 -1.29 -3.56 -7.26
N ASP A 336 -1.90 -4.54 -6.58
CA ASP A 336 -1.26 -5.76 -6.08
C ASP A 336 0.09 -5.53 -5.38
N SER A 337 0.18 -4.48 -4.56
CA SER A 337 1.39 -4.10 -3.82
C SER A 337 1.28 -4.45 -2.33
N MET A 338 2.41 -4.63 -1.65
CA MET A 338 2.46 -5.06 -0.26
C MET A 338 3.20 -4.05 0.61
N PHE A 339 2.58 -3.67 1.71
CA PHE A 339 3.07 -2.73 2.71
C PHE A 339 3.11 -3.45 4.06
N VAL A 340 4.30 -3.77 4.53
CA VAL A 340 4.49 -4.71 5.64
C VAL A 340 5.57 -4.25 6.61
N ASN A 341 5.44 -4.60 7.91
CA ASN A 341 6.38 -4.22 8.95
C ASN A 341 6.57 -2.69 9.03
N LEU A 342 5.47 -1.94 9.00
CA LEU A 342 5.50 -0.47 9.04
C LEU A 342 5.44 0.00 10.49
N HIS A 343 6.18 1.05 10.80
CA HIS A 343 6.23 1.61 12.14
C HIS A 343 6.07 3.15 12.13
N PHE A 344 4.97 3.64 12.70
CA PHE A 344 4.63 5.06 12.77
C PHE A 344 4.91 5.61 14.16
N LYS A 345 5.86 6.55 14.28
CA LYS A 345 6.24 7.20 15.55
C LYS A 345 5.79 8.65 15.66
N ASN A 346 5.27 9.23 14.59
CA ASN A 346 4.83 10.62 14.54
C ASN A 346 3.42 10.73 13.99
N ASN A 347 2.74 11.84 14.26
CA ASN A 347 1.41 12.09 13.75
C ASN A 347 1.43 12.34 12.25
N TRP A 348 0.39 11.85 11.59
CA TRP A 348 0.15 12.04 10.17
C TRP A 348 -1.28 12.55 9.97
N ARG A 349 -1.46 13.45 9.00
CA ARG A 349 -2.80 13.85 8.58
C ARG A 349 -3.55 12.66 7.98
N HIS A 350 -2.84 11.84 7.21
CA HIS A 350 -3.28 10.60 6.62
C HIS A 350 -2.15 9.56 6.72
N ALA A 351 -2.22 8.67 7.69
CA ALA A 351 -1.12 7.74 7.94
C ALA A 351 -0.92 6.76 6.77
N MET A 352 -1.99 6.09 6.36
CA MET A 352 -2.01 5.18 5.21
C MET A 352 -3.19 5.54 4.31
N THR A 353 -2.89 6.08 3.15
CA THR A 353 -3.88 6.52 2.17
C THR A 353 -3.96 5.54 1.01
N VAL A 354 -5.18 5.10 0.70
CA VAL A 354 -5.51 4.33 -0.51
C VAL A 354 -6.42 5.19 -1.37
N ASP A 355 -5.96 5.54 -2.56
CA ASP A 355 -6.57 6.56 -3.40
C ASP A 355 -6.79 6.05 -4.84
N HIS A 356 -7.61 6.73 -5.63
CA HIS A 356 -7.76 6.61 -7.08
C HIS A 356 -7.74 5.16 -7.61
N ARG A 357 -8.78 4.37 -7.33
CA ARG A 357 -8.96 3.00 -7.88
C ARG A 357 -7.81 2.02 -7.61
N SER A 358 -6.94 2.33 -6.64
CA SER A 358 -5.94 1.38 -6.18
C SER A 358 -6.60 0.09 -5.72
N ASN A 359 -6.04 -1.07 -6.11
CA ASN A 359 -6.71 -2.34 -5.89
C ASN A 359 -5.73 -3.50 -5.64
N GLY A 360 -6.20 -4.52 -4.91
CA GLY A 360 -5.42 -5.72 -4.62
C GLY A 360 -4.25 -5.51 -3.66
N ASN A 361 -4.12 -4.33 -3.06
CA ASN A 361 -3.01 -4.01 -2.18
C ASN A 361 -3.22 -4.59 -0.78
N VAL A 362 -2.12 -4.92 -0.11
CA VAL A 362 -2.10 -5.53 1.22
C VAL A 362 -1.29 -4.69 2.19
N PHE A 363 -1.91 -4.32 3.31
CA PHE A 363 -1.26 -3.69 4.45
C PHE A 363 -1.27 -4.66 5.62
N LYS A 364 -0.10 -4.97 6.18
CA LYS A 364 0.01 -5.90 7.30
C LYS A 364 1.20 -5.63 8.23
N ARG A 365 1.07 -6.09 9.48
CA ARG A 365 2.06 -5.87 10.54
C ARG A 365 2.47 -4.41 10.67
N VAL A 366 1.45 -3.57 10.84
CA VAL A 366 1.62 -2.13 11.03
C VAL A 366 1.50 -1.80 12.51
N THR A 367 2.45 -1.05 13.04
CA THR A 367 2.53 -0.64 14.44
C THR A 367 2.58 0.89 14.55
N SER A 368 2.15 1.42 15.69
CA SER A 368 2.24 2.85 15.99
C SER A 368 2.58 3.12 17.44
N GLU A 369 3.24 4.24 17.72
CA GLU A 369 3.58 4.68 19.08
C GLU A 369 2.73 5.90 19.49
N GLY A 370 1.69 5.66 20.33
CA GLY A 370 0.91 6.76 20.95
C GLY A 370 0.11 7.63 19.99
N ILE A 371 -0.16 7.14 18.79
CA ILE A 371 -0.92 7.86 17.76
C ILE A 371 -2.13 7.02 17.28
N VAL A 372 -3.13 7.71 16.73
CA VAL A 372 -4.21 7.06 15.99
C VAL A 372 -3.71 6.74 14.59
N LEU A 373 -3.66 5.46 14.26
CA LEU A 373 -3.28 5.00 12.93
C LEU A 373 -4.49 5.07 11.99
N GLU A 374 -4.44 5.97 11.03
CA GLU A 374 -5.52 6.16 10.07
C GLU A 374 -5.32 5.25 8.86
N MET A 375 -6.35 4.46 8.55
CA MET A 375 -6.49 3.68 7.32
C MET A 375 -7.48 4.42 6.43
N ASP A 376 -6.96 5.31 5.59
CA ASP A 376 -7.74 6.27 4.83
C ASP A 376 -8.00 5.79 3.40
N HIS A 377 -9.25 5.43 3.10
CA HIS A 377 -9.70 5.32 1.72
C HIS A 377 -10.11 6.72 1.27
N HIS A 378 -9.24 7.38 0.51
CA HIS A 378 -9.33 8.82 0.37
C HIS A 378 -10.44 9.27 -0.59
N ARG A 379 -10.48 8.73 -1.80
CA ARG A 379 -11.47 9.08 -2.84
C ARG A 379 -11.37 8.16 -4.05
N ASP A 380 -12.35 8.29 -4.95
CA ASP A 380 -12.31 7.76 -6.32
C ASP A 380 -12.15 6.22 -6.35
N SER A 381 -13.00 5.57 -5.57
CA SER A 381 -13.25 4.11 -5.55
C SER A 381 -12.03 3.18 -5.46
N PRO A 382 -11.08 3.33 -4.52
CA PRO A 382 -10.16 2.24 -4.23
C PRO A 382 -10.95 0.99 -3.80
N PHE A 383 -10.68 -0.16 -4.40
CA PHE A 383 -11.46 -1.38 -4.22
C PHE A 383 -10.60 -2.62 -4.00
N GLU A 384 -11.14 -3.63 -3.31
CA GLU A 384 -10.43 -4.89 -3.07
C GLU A 384 -9.03 -4.71 -2.48
N ASN A 385 -8.87 -3.87 -1.45
CA ASN A 385 -7.64 -3.74 -0.68
C ASN A 385 -7.80 -4.43 0.68
N LEU A 386 -6.71 -4.97 1.23
CA LEU A 386 -6.66 -5.72 2.48
C LEU A 386 -5.85 -5.00 3.54
N PHE A 387 -6.43 -4.85 4.72
CA PHE A 387 -5.74 -4.51 5.96
C PHE A 387 -5.85 -5.72 6.90
N THR A 388 -4.71 -6.27 7.32
CA THR A 388 -4.66 -7.50 8.13
C THR A 388 -3.47 -7.48 9.09
N ASP A 389 -3.55 -8.27 10.18
CA ASP A 389 -2.48 -8.40 11.18
C ASP A 389 -1.94 -7.03 11.65
N MET A 390 -2.87 -6.12 11.99
CA MET A 390 -2.55 -4.77 12.44
C MET A 390 -2.38 -4.75 13.95
N ASP A 391 -1.30 -4.18 14.43
CA ASP A 391 -0.94 -4.10 15.86
C ASP A 391 -0.70 -2.64 16.29
N ALA A 392 -1.61 -1.76 15.94
CA ALA A 392 -1.61 -0.37 16.38
C ALA A 392 -2.50 -0.20 17.60
N GLU A 393 -2.10 0.65 18.55
CA GLU A 393 -2.86 0.92 19.78
C GLU A 393 -4.28 1.42 19.49
N THR A 394 -4.43 2.20 18.42
CA THR A 394 -5.73 2.72 17.98
C THR A 394 -5.77 2.79 16.45
N ASN A 395 -6.70 2.04 15.86
CA ASN A 395 -6.93 2.03 14.42
C ASN A 395 -8.18 2.87 14.09
N LEU A 396 -8.07 3.76 13.11
CA LEU A 396 -9.18 4.52 12.57
C LEU A 396 -9.42 4.13 11.10
N ILE A 397 -10.54 3.49 10.83
CA ILE A 397 -10.99 3.28 9.45
C ILE A 397 -11.68 4.57 9.00
N ASN A 398 -11.07 5.30 8.09
CA ASN A 398 -11.56 6.59 7.64
C ASN A 398 -11.86 6.58 6.14
N GLY A 399 -12.65 7.54 5.72
CA GLY A 399 -12.87 7.88 4.34
C GLY A 399 -12.70 9.38 4.16
N GLY A 400 -11.79 9.76 3.29
CA GLY A 400 -11.44 11.16 3.06
C GLY A 400 -12.54 11.95 2.34
N SER A 401 -12.25 12.39 1.14
CA SER A 401 -13.15 13.24 0.37
C SER A 401 -14.23 12.45 -0.36
N SER A 402 -15.50 12.72 -0.07
CA SER A 402 -16.62 12.21 -0.87
C SER A 402 -16.84 12.99 -2.17
N CYS A 403 -15.97 13.94 -2.48
CA CYS A 403 -16.08 14.81 -3.63
C CYS A 403 -16.04 14.02 -4.95
N ALA A 404 -15.18 13.01 -5.05
CA ALA A 404 -15.05 12.16 -6.23
C ALA A 404 -15.74 10.78 -6.04
N GLY A 405 -16.92 10.75 -5.46
CA GLY A 405 -17.67 9.55 -5.13
C GLY A 405 -17.46 9.11 -3.68
N TYR A 406 -17.95 7.91 -3.35
CA TYR A 406 -17.65 7.32 -2.05
C TYR A 406 -16.16 6.98 -1.96
N PRO A 407 -15.52 7.25 -0.81
CA PRO A 407 -14.08 7.02 -0.65
C PRO A 407 -13.69 5.54 -0.87
N GLY A 408 -14.44 4.60 -0.34
CA GLY A 408 -14.19 3.17 -0.52
C GLY A 408 -15.09 2.54 -1.58
N GLY A 409 -14.50 1.97 -2.63
CA GLY A 409 -15.17 1.09 -3.58
C GLY A 409 -15.45 -0.30 -2.98
N ALA A 410 -15.93 -1.22 -3.81
CA ALA A 410 -16.41 -2.52 -3.35
C ALA A 410 -15.30 -3.42 -2.77
N ARG A 411 -15.68 -4.21 -1.76
CA ARG A 411 -14.93 -5.36 -1.22
C ARG A 411 -13.57 -5.04 -0.60
N ASN A 412 -13.32 -3.78 -0.15
CA ASN A 412 -12.20 -3.55 0.75
C ASN A 412 -12.37 -4.38 2.02
N THR A 413 -11.30 -4.96 2.55
CA THR A 413 -11.34 -5.94 3.63
C THR A 413 -10.48 -5.51 4.80
N PHE A 414 -11.07 -5.46 5.99
CA PHE A 414 -10.40 -5.26 7.27
C PHE A 414 -10.50 -6.57 8.06
N TRP A 415 -9.37 -7.25 8.19
CA TRP A 415 -9.29 -8.60 8.74
C TRP A 415 -8.53 -8.64 10.06
N GLY A 416 -9.19 -9.07 11.13
CA GLY A 416 -8.60 -9.20 12.47
C GLY A 416 -8.56 -7.91 13.30
N HIS A 417 -9.23 -6.84 12.87
CA HIS A 417 -9.31 -5.59 13.63
C HIS A 417 -10.32 -5.71 14.76
N GLN A 418 -9.85 -5.68 16.01
CA GLN A 418 -10.70 -5.96 17.18
C GLN A 418 -11.66 -4.82 17.52
N GLU A 419 -11.19 -3.60 17.57
CA GLU A 419 -11.98 -2.42 17.95
C GLU A 419 -11.64 -1.20 17.08
N PRO A 420 -11.89 -1.25 15.77
CA PRO A 420 -11.59 -0.11 14.93
C PRO A 420 -12.51 1.07 15.27
N LEU A 421 -11.95 2.27 15.33
CA LEU A 421 -12.75 3.48 15.33
C LEU A 421 -13.36 3.66 13.94
N VAL A 422 -14.68 3.85 13.89
CA VAL A 422 -15.42 4.08 12.66
C VAL A 422 -16.14 5.41 12.77
N PRO A 423 -15.97 6.33 11.82
CA PRO A 423 -16.64 7.60 11.88
C PRO A 423 -18.17 7.44 11.76
N PRO A 424 -18.96 8.35 12.33
CA PRO A 424 -20.43 8.26 12.34
C PRO A 424 -21.09 8.36 10.95
N TYR A 425 -20.32 8.73 9.92
CA TYR A 425 -20.77 8.75 8.52
C TYR A 425 -19.88 7.81 7.71
N TRP A 426 -20.22 6.56 7.75
CA TRP A 426 -19.60 5.51 6.95
C TRP A 426 -19.91 5.70 5.46
N LYS A 427 -18.88 5.68 4.62
CA LYS A 427 -19.00 5.90 3.17
C LYS A 427 -18.26 4.84 2.35
N HIS A 428 -18.18 3.63 2.86
CA HIS A 428 -17.65 2.49 2.13
C HIS A 428 -18.78 1.62 1.63
N ILE A 429 -18.53 0.83 0.61
CA ILE A 429 -19.51 -0.03 -0.04
C ILE A 429 -19.04 -1.47 0.01
N GLN A 430 -19.95 -2.38 0.37
CA GLN A 430 -19.65 -3.81 0.42
C GLN A 430 -18.32 -4.16 1.13
N THR A 431 -17.97 -3.43 2.16
CA THR A 431 -16.75 -3.68 2.93
C THR A 431 -16.88 -4.96 3.73
N ASN A 432 -15.80 -5.70 3.88
CA ASN A 432 -15.68 -6.83 4.77
C ASN A 432 -15.01 -6.39 6.08
N LEU A 433 -15.72 -6.49 7.19
CA LEU A 433 -15.23 -6.22 8.54
C LEU A 433 -15.24 -7.53 9.33
N ILE A 434 -14.10 -8.20 9.40
CA ILE A 434 -13.98 -9.52 10.00
C ILE A 434 -13.12 -9.41 11.27
N GLY A 435 -13.67 -9.83 12.41
CA GLY A 435 -12.99 -9.81 13.71
C GLY A 435 -13.32 -8.68 14.67
N PRO A 436 -14.15 -7.63 14.33
CA PRO A 436 -14.44 -6.59 15.31
C PRO A 436 -15.29 -7.17 16.45
N THR A 437 -14.99 -6.77 17.69
CA THR A 437 -15.75 -7.20 18.88
C THR A 437 -16.99 -6.33 19.09
N THR A 438 -16.97 -5.11 18.59
CA THR A 438 -18.09 -4.16 18.65
C THR A 438 -18.35 -3.56 17.27
N VAL A 439 -19.63 -3.46 16.90
CA VAL A 439 -20.07 -2.91 15.62
C VAL A 439 -21.05 -1.76 15.87
N ALA A 440 -20.78 -0.60 15.30
CA ALA A 440 -21.72 0.51 15.35
C ALA A 440 -22.95 0.20 14.47
N GLU A 441 -24.17 0.51 14.97
CA GLU A 441 -25.42 0.26 14.23
C GLU A 441 -25.47 0.96 12.85
N SER A 442 -24.68 2.01 12.64
CA SER A 442 -24.61 2.75 11.37
C SER A 442 -23.90 2.00 10.24
N LEU A 443 -23.28 0.84 10.50
CA LEU A 443 -22.48 0.09 9.53
C LEU A 443 -23.28 -0.89 8.66
N THR A 444 -24.60 -1.02 8.82
CA THR A 444 -25.39 -2.06 8.16
C THR A 444 -26.16 -1.57 6.93
N GLU A 445 -25.92 -0.35 6.47
CA GLU A 445 -26.78 0.28 5.45
C GLU A 445 -26.34 0.02 4.00
N ARG A 446 -25.13 -0.57 3.76
CA ARG A 446 -24.51 -0.65 2.42
C ARG A 446 -23.95 -2.02 2.06
N GLU A 447 -24.66 -3.08 2.46
CA GLU A 447 -24.26 -4.48 2.21
C GLU A 447 -22.86 -4.83 2.73
N GLU A 448 -22.45 -4.23 3.85
CA GLU A 448 -21.24 -4.64 4.56
C GLU A 448 -21.39 -6.09 5.03
N TRP A 449 -20.27 -6.80 5.01
CA TRP A 449 -20.15 -8.12 5.61
C TRP A 449 -19.43 -8.00 6.94
N ILE A 450 -20.12 -8.26 8.03
CA ILE A 450 -19.61 -8.04 9.38
C ILE A 450 -19.67 -9.34 10.17
N GLU A 451 -18.50 -9.80 10.62
CA GLU A 451 -18.35 -10.98 11.47
C GLU A 451 -17.58 -10.62 12.74
N PRO A 452 -18.25 -10.46 13.90
CA PRO A 452 -17.59 -10.27 15.17
C PRO A 452 -17.00 -11.60 15.66
N ILE A 453 -15.70 -11.79 15.48
CA ILE A 453 -14.99 -13.03 15.80
C ILE A 453 -13.79 -12.70 16.71
N GLU A 454 -13.76 -13.28 17.90
CA GLU A 454 -12.60 -13.23 18.77
C GLU A 454 -11.61 -14.36 18.39
N GLY A 455 -10.32 -14.04 18.34
CA GLY A 455 -9.28 -15.00 17.98
C GLY A 455 -9.38 -15.49 16.53
N LEU A 456 -9.71 -14.59 15.61
CA LEU A 456 -9.84 -14.87 14.16
C LEU A 456 -8.59 -15.50 13.58
N LEU A 457 -8.78 -16.58 12.83
CA LEU A 457 -7.77 -17.26 12.03
C LEU A 457 -8.18 -17.32 10.55
N PRO A 458 -7.21 -17.20 9.61
CA PRO A 458 -5.78 -16.88 9.84
C PRO A 458 -5.58 -15.43 10.30
N ARG A 459 -4.55 -15.15 11.07
CA ARG A 459 -4.17 -13.76 11.39
C ARG A 459 -3.69 -13.01 10.15
N ASP A 460 -2.83 -13.64 9.36
CA ASP A 460 -2.33 -13.14 8.06
C ASP A 460 -3.11 -13.79 6.92
N LEU A 461 -4.23 -13.18 6.52
CA LEU A 461 -5.07 -13.69 5.44
C LEU A 461 -4.31 -13.77 4.11
N HIS A 462 -3.46 -12.78 3.79
CA HIS A 462 -2.66 -12.78 2.57
C HIS A 462 -1.76 -14.01 2.48
N ARG A 463 -1.05 -14.36 3.57
CA ARG A 463 -0.18 -15.54 3.62
C ARG A 463 -0.96 -16.82 3.41
N ALA A 464 -2.13 -16.94 4.01
CA ALA A 464 -2.99 -18.11 3.87
C ALA A 464 -3.50 -18.27 2.42
N GLN A 465 -3.98 -17.17 1.81
CA GLN A 465 -4.40 -17.19 0.40
C GLN A 465 -3.25 -17.53 -0.54
N LEU A 466 -2.06 -16.94 -0.32
CA LEU A 466 -0.86 -17.23 -1.11
C LEU A 466 -0.47 -18.71 -1.03
N ALA A 467 -0.49 -19.28 0.16
CA ALA A 467 -0.18 -20.70 0.33
C ALA A 467 -1.16 -21.59 -0.43
N LEU A 468 -2.47 -21.31 -0.36
CA LEU A 468 -3.47 -22.06 -1.13
C LEU A 468 -3.25 -21.93 -2.64
N ARG A 469 -2.98 -20.71 -3.15
CA ARG A 469 -2.69 -20.50 -4.57
C ARG A 469 -1.48 -21.30 -5.04
N LEU A 470 -0.44 -21.40 -4.20
CA LEU A 470 0.79 -22.15 -4.51
C LEU A 470 0.69 -23.65 -4.19
N GLY A 471 -0.43 -24.13 -3.66
CA GLY A 471 -0.60 -25.51 -3.24
C GLY A 471 0.28 -25.91 -2.06
N LEU A 472 0.60 -24.94 -1.19
CA LEU A 472 1.41 -25.14 0.02
C LEU A 472 0.50 -25.29 1.24
N GLU A 473 0.97 -26.04 2.23
CA GLU A 473 0.35 -26.03 3.55
C GLU A 473 0.68 -24.72 4.26
N TRP A 474 -0.28 -24.17 5.00
CA TRP A 474 -0.06 -23.01 5.85
C TRP A 474 -0.48 -23.35 7.28
N GLU A 475 0.29 -22.87 8.21
CA GLU A 475 -0.05 -22.89 9.64
C GLU A 475 -0.06 -21.46 10.17
N ASP A 476 -1.05 -21.13 10.95
CA ASP A 476 -1.10 -19.86 11.65
C ASP A 476 -0.20 -19.91 12.87
N THR A 477 1.10 -19.93 12.60
CA THR A 477 2.08 -19.81 13.67
C THR A 477 2.10 -18.36 14.14
N ALA A 478 1.50 -18.10 15.29
CA ALA A 478 1.71 -16.86 16.03
C ALA A 478 3.22 -16.75 16.37
N SER A 479 4.01 -16.17 15.46
CA SER A 479 5.42 -15.88 15.73
C SER A 479 5.73 -14.43 15.41
N PRO A 480 6.10 -13.65 16.41
CA PRO A 480 6.51 -12.24 16.23
C PRO A 480 7.91 -12.07 15.64
N THR A 481 8.62 -13.13 15.27
CA THR A 481 10.03 -13.04 14.87
C THR A 481 10.34 -13.87 13.63
N ASP A 482 9.85 -13.43 12.47
CA ASP A 482 10.44 -13.85 11.21
C ASP A 482 11.27 -12.69 10.62
N SER A 483 12.29 -12.26 11.37
CA SER A 483 13.46 -11.62 10.79
C SER A 483 14.23 -12.72 10.08
N GLY A 484 14.23 -12.69 8.74
CA GLY A 484 14.86 -13.69 7.90
C GLY A 484 16.28 -14.01 8.33
N ALA A 485 16.43 -15.12 9.05
CA ALA A 485 17.69 -15.80 9.22
C ALA A 485 17.63 -17.08 8.38
N ASP A 486 18.26 -17.02 7.25
CA ASP A 486 18.56 -18.14 6.39
C ASP A 486 19.39 -19.13 7.20
N THR A 487 18.77 -20.22 7.67
CA THR A 487 19.51 -21.32 8.31
C THR A 487 20.03 -22.25 7.23
N SER A 488 21.21 -21.90 6.68
CA SER A 488 22.07 -22.89 6.08
C SER A 488 22.63 -23.76 7.23
N THR A 489 22.19 -25.01 7.27
CA THR A 489 22.72 -26.03 8.18
C THR A 489 24.14 -26.40 7.75
N ASP A 490 25.12 -25.85 8.42
CA ASP A 490 26.44 -26.46 8.52
C ASP A 490 26.54 -27.22 9.84
N THR A 491 26.60 -28.53 9.70
CA THR A 491 26.92 -29.44 10.79
C THR A 491 28.40 -29.33 11.12
N ASP A 492 28.76 -28.80 12.29
CA ASP A 492 29.99 -29.19 12.94
C ASP A 492 29.81 -29.34 14.46
N SER A 493 30.31 -30.45 14.94
CA SER A 493 30.22 -30.97 16.29
C SER A 493 31.29 -30.36 17.20
N GLY A 494 30.90 -29.86 18.37
CA GLY A 494 31.87 -29.48 19.40
C GLY A 494 31.24 -29.12 20.75
N SER A 495 31.23 -30.10 21.64
CA SER A 495 30.85 -30.00 23.05
C SER A 495 31.67 -28.99 23.83
N HIS A 496 31.05 -28.21 24.74
CA HIS A 496 31.54 -28.00 26.10
C HIS A 496 30.52 -27.30 27.00
N ASP A 497 30.31 -27.95 28.17
CA ASP A 497 29.54 -27.48 29.33
C ASP A 497 30.08 -26.19 29.95
N LYS A 498 29.20 -25.36 30.55
CA LYS A 498 29.16 -25.00 31.99
C LYS A 498 28.21 -23.85 32.33
N GLU A 499 27.27 -24.22 33.21
CA GLU A 499 26.81 -23.60 34.44
C GLU A 499 26.55 -22.07 34.59
N SER A 500 25.31 -21.80 34.82
CA SER A 500 24.61 -21.12 35.95
C SER A 500 25.11 -19.76 36.46
N SER A 501 24.22 -18.80 36.51
CA SER A 501 23.71 -18.24 37.76
C SER A 501 22.57 -17.24 37.55
N ALA A 502 21.53 -17.42 38.34
CA ALA A 502 20.36 -16.54 38.43
C ALA A 502 20.65 -15.36 39.37
N SER A 503 20.06 -14.21 39.09
CA SER A 503 19.62 -13.29 40.15
C SER A 503 18.48 -12.40 39.62
N GLY A 504 17.32 -12.54 40.27
CA GLY A 504 16.16 -11.71 40.03
C GLY A 504 16.14 -10.47 40.90
N CYS A 505 15.31 -9.54 40.53
CA CYS A 505 14.60 -8.51 41.34
C CYS A 505 13.65 -7.83 40.35
N GLY A 506 12.35 -7.73 40.48
CA GLY A 506 11.52 -7.50 41.64
C GLY A 506 10.69 -6.24 41.35
N CYS A 507 9.45 -6.42 40.91
CA CYS A 507 8.23 -5.63 41.08
C CYS A 507 8.27 -4.13 41.33
N ALA A 508 7.45 -3.39 40.56
CA ALA A 508 6.39 -2.55 41.18
C ALA A 508 5.35 -2.12 40.11
N THR A 509 4.16 -2.66 40.24
CA THR A 509 2.94 -2.23 39.54
C THR A 509 2.39 -0.96 40.17
N ARG A 510 1.98 0.03 39.32
CA ARG A 510 1.00 1.06 39.71
C ARG A 510 -0.08 1.16 38.62
N PRO A 511 -1.33 1.31 39.02
CA PRO A 511 -2.44 1.34 38.07
C PRO A 511 -2.59 2.74 37.42
N HIS A 512 -2.73 2.80 36.14
CA HIS A 512 -3.13 4.02 35.41
C HIS A 512 -4.64 4.00 35.15
N THR A 513 -5.29 5.06 35.58
CA THR A 513 -6.70 5.37 35.32
C THR A 513 -6.87 5.83 33.88
N GLN A 514 -7.51 5.00 33.07
CA GLN A 514 -8.07 5.35 31.78
C GLN A 514 -9.33 6.18 31.98
N HIS A 515 -9.39 7.44 31.54
CA HIS A 515 -10.69 8.13 31.28
C HIS A 515 -10.58 9.57 30.71
N THR A 516 -9.45 10.03 30.18
CA THR A 516 -9.37 11.45 29.74
C THR A 516 -9.03 11.69 28.26
N VAL A 517 -8.68 10.70 27.46
CA VAL A 517 -8.18 10.90 26.08
C VAL A 517 -9.30 10.99 25.05
N LEU A 518 -10.43 10.29 25.25
CA LEU A 518 -11.51 10.26 24.26
C LEU A 518 -12.24 11.61 24.03
N ALA A 519 -12.30 12.45 25.05
CA ALA A 519 -13.05 13.72 24.96
C ALA A 519 -12.34 14.80 24.10
N TRP A 520 -11.01 14.71 23.97
CA TRP A 520 -10.21 15.69 23.21
C TRP A 520 -10.16 15.40 21.70
N ILE A 521 -10.22 14.14 21.32
CA ILE A 521 -10.16 13.73 19.90
C ILE A 521 -11.43 14.14 19.16
N LEU A 522 -12.61 14.03 19.81
CA LEU A 522 -13.87 14.50 19.22
C LEU A 522 -13.94 16.04 19.09
N ALA A 523 -13.32 16.77 20.01
CA ALA A 523 -13.33 18.23 19.98
C ALA A 523 -12.43 18.82 18.88
N LEU A 524 -11.28 18.19 18.58
CA LEU A 524 -10.40 18.61 17.49
C LEU A 524 -11.02 18.32 16.11
N TYR A 525 -11.70 17.20 15.96
CA TYR A 525 -12.35 16.82 14.69
C TYR A 525 -13.53 17.74 14.33
N LEU A 526 -14.30 18.18 15.32
CA LEU A 526 -15.42 19.12 15.11
C LEU A 526 -14.97 20.57 14.88
N CYS A 527 -13.80 20.96 15.38
CA CYS A 527 -13.30 22.33 15.24
C CYS A 527 -12.69 22.62 13.86
N THR A 528 -12.05 21.63 13.23
CA THR A 528 -11.44 21.78 11.91
C THR A 528 -12.48 21.87 10.78
N ARG A 529 -13.63 21.17 10.88
CA ARG A 529 -14.68 21.26 9.85
C ARG A 529 -15.51 22.55 9.88
N ARG A 530 -15.58 23.29 10.98
CA ARG A 530 -16.30 24.57 11.01
C ARG A 530 -15.60 25.68 10.22
N ARG A 531 -14.33 25.53 9.84
CA ARG A 531 -13.59 26.52 9.03
C ARG A 531 -13.67 26.28 7.52
N GLU A 532 -14.02 25.09 7.06
CA GLU A 532 -14.12 24.78 5.62
C GLU A 532 -15.44 25.24 4.96
N ILE A 533 -16.46 25.63 5.74
CA ILE A 533 -17.80 26.02 5.22
C ILE A 533 -17.88 27.52 4.85
N GLN A 534 -16.83 28.32 5.06
CA GLN A 534 -16.86 29.76 4.73
C GLN A 534 -15.72 30.18 3.78
N ARG A 535 -15.77 29.78 2.53
CA ARG A 535 -15.17 30.54 1.42
C ARG A 535 -16.09 30.50 0.20
N PRO A 536 -16.52 31.64 -0.34
CA PRO A 536 -17.27 31.68 -1.60
C PRO A 536 -16.31 31.41 -2.77
N ALA A 537 -16.80 30.61 -3.73
CA ALA A 537 -16.17 30.39 -5.00
C ALA A 537 -15.81 31.73 -5.67
N ARG A 538 -14.58 31.90 -6.09
CA ARG A 538 -14.22 32.84 -7.15
C ARG A 538 -13.88 32.03 -8.39
N ILE A 539 -14.48 32.47 -9.43
CA ILE A 539 -14.52 32.11 -10.84
C ILE A 539 -13.18 31.59 -11.38
#